data_20f3b4d4dc97ab04f3d1630a8276bd5c
#
_entry.id   20f3b4d4dc97ab04f3d1630a8276bd5c
#
_cell.length_a   1.000
_cell.length_b   1.000
_cell.length_c   1.000
_cell.angle_alpha   90.00
_cell.angle_beta   90.00
_cell.angle_gamma   90.00
#
_symmetry.space_group_name_H-M   'P 1'
#
loop_
_entity.id
_entity.type
_entity.pdbx_description
1 polymer ?
#
loop_
_entity_poly.entity_id
_entity_poly.type
_entity_poly.pdbx_seq_one_letter_code
_entity_poly.pdbx_strand_id
1 'polypeptide(L)'
;MPEKNIIEIKDVSFSYGKRPILTGINMTIPRGAVVAIMGISGSGKTTLLRLIAGVMKAKQGDVRVDGRVVNDLNAAGVYQLRRQMGMMFQFGALFTDLSVFDNVAFQMREHTDLSEAMIRDLVLMKLHAVGLRGAHQLMPSELSGGMSRRVALARAIALDPMLMLYDEPFTGLDPIAMGVIRNLIKELNDALGATSVIVTHDVEEALEVVDYVYYLADGKMVAHGTPDEIRHSTDPLVRQFVFGEFDGPVAYQYPSRKLADDMRLGG
;
A
#
# COMPACT_ATOMS: atom_id res chain seq x y z
N MET A 1 -7.46 26.59 -7.05
CA MET A 1 -6.23 25.82 -7.33
C MET A 1 -6.43 24.45 -6.72
N PRO A 2 -6.02 23.33 -7.36
CA PRO A 2 -6.06 22.03 -6.70
C PRO A 2 -5.27 22.08 -5.41
N GLU A 3 -5.75 21.39 -4.37
CA GLU A 3 -5.04 21.30 -3.10
C GLU A 3 -3.65 20.69 -3.31
N LYS A 4 -2.63 21.23 -2.65
CA LYS A 4 -1.24 20.78 -2.76
C LYS A 4 -1.09 19.31 -2.31
N ASN A 5 -1.86 18.91 -1.29
CA ASN A 5 -1.85 17.56 -0.74
C ASN A 5 -3.08 16.78 -1.21
N ILE A 6 -2.89 15.52 -1.58
CA ILE A 6 -3.98 14.60 -1.90
C ILE A 6 -4.50 13.89 -0.65
N ILE A 7 -3.62 13.64 0.34
CA ILE A 7 -3.98 13.04 1.61
C ILE A 7 -3.52 13.94 2.74
N GLU A 8 -4.40 14.20 3.69
CA GLU A 8 -4.09 14.85 4.96
C GLU A 8 -4.72 14.04 6.11
N ILE A 9 -3.90 13.66 7.07
CA ILE A 9 -4.31 12.93 8.27
C ILE A 9 -3.94 13.78 9.47
N LYS A 10 -4.95 14.07 10.33
CA LYS A 10 -4.80 14.94 11.52
C LYS A 10 -5.34 14.23 12.76
N ASP A 11 -4.44 13.98 13.71
CA ASP A 11 -4.71 13.36 15.02
C ASP A 11 -5.55 12.07 14.95
N VAL A 12 -5.30 11.24 13.92
CA VAL A 12 -6.10 10.05 13.69
C VAL A 12 -5.75 8.96 14.69
N SER A 13 -6.79 8.49 15.39
CA SER A 13 -6.73 7.31 16.25
C SER A 13 -7.78 6.29 15.83
N PHE A 14 -7.38 5.00 15.91
CA PHE A 14 -8.25 3.88 15.57
C PHE A 14 -8.01 2.68 16.46
N SER A 15 -9.07 1.94 16.80
CA SER A 15 -8.99 0.70 17.57
C SER A 15 -10.01 -0.33 17.08
N TYR A 16 -9.64 -1.61 17.09
CA TYR A 16 -10.57 -2.73 16.98
C TYR A 16 -11.11 -3.06 18.38
N GLY A 17 -12.38 -2.73 18.65
CA GLY A 17 -12.94 -2.84 19.98
C GLY A 17 -12.15 -1.99 20.99
N LYS A 18 -11.54 -2.66 21.99
CA LYS A 18 -10.70 -2.04 23.03
C LYS A 18 -9.21 -2.01 22.67
N ARG A 19 -8.79 -2.70 21.61
CA ARG A 19 -7.36 -2.78 21.20
C ARG A 19 -6.99 -1.57 20.35
N PRO A 20 -6.14 -0.65 20.84
CA PRO A 20 -5.65 0.46 20.03
C PRO A 20 -4.73 -0.08 18.92
N ILE A 21 -4.86 0.49 17.73
CA ILE A 21 -4.05 0.13 16.55
C ILE A 21 -3.28 1.34 16.04
N LEU A 22 -3.93 2.52 16.02
CA LEU A 22 -3.32 3.78 15.62
C LEU A 22 -3.62 4.83 16.68
N THR A 23 -2.66 5.67 17.00
CA THR A 23 -2.77 6.68 18.05
C THR A 23 -2.12 7.99 17.60
N GLY A 24 -2.95 9.02 17.41
CA GLY A 24 -2.49 10.38 17.12
C GLY A 24 -1.67 10.50 15.83
N ILE A 25 -2.06 9.79 14.76
CA ILE A 25 -1.34 9.82 13.48
C ILE A 25 -1.53 11.16 12.79
N ASN A 26 -0.41 11.77 12.42
CA ASN A 26 -0.34 12.98 11.62
C ASN A 26 0.54 12.74 10.40
N MET A 27 0.03 12.97 9.18
CA MET A 27 0.81 12.86 7.94
C MET A 27 0.14 13.63 6.80
N THR A 28 0.95 14.01 5.81
CA THR A 28 0.48 14.65 4.57
C THR A 28 1.18 14.03 3.37
N ILE A 29 0.44 13.82 2.28
CA ILE A 29 0.99 13.28 1.03
C ILE A 29 0.70 14.27 -0.09
N PRO A 30 1.75 14.84 -0.71
CA PRO A 30 1.60 15.73 -1.86
C PRO A 30 1.07 14.98 -3.09
N ARG A 31 0.38 15.70 -3.98
CA ARG A 31 -0.04 15.14 -5.27
C ARG A 31 1.17 14.77 -6.13
N GLY A 32 1.07 13.65 -6.83
CA GLY A 32 2.09 13.13 -7.74
C GLY A 32 3.24 12.40 -7.06
N ALA A 33 3.35 12.50 -5.73
CA ALA A 33 4.44 11.84 -4.99
C ALA A 33 4.23 10.32 -4.87
N VAL A 34 5.33 9.59 -4.81
CA VAL A 34 5.38 8.18 -4.38
C VAL A 34 5.84 8.15 -2.92
N VAL A 35 4.98 7.69 -2.02
CA VAL A 35 5.23 7.72 -0.57
C VAL A 35 5.13 6.32 0.02
N ALA A 36 6.11 5.92 0.84
CA ALA A 36 6.03 4.68 1.60
C ALA A 36 5.54 4.93 3.03
N ILE A 37 4.71 4.02 3.52
CA ILE A 37 4.39 3.82 4.93
C ILE A 37 5.04 2.51 5.34
N MET A 38 6.17 2.61 6.02
CA MET A 38 6.98 1.47 6.46
C MET A 38 6.76 1.13 7.92
N GLY A 39 7.15 -0.06 8.32
CA GLY A 39 7.12 -0.49 9.71
C GLY A 39 7.00 -2.01 9.85
N ILE A 40 7.24 -2.51 11.05
CA ILE A 40 7.15 -3.94 11.36
C ILE A 40 5.73 -4.48 11.12
N SER A 41 5.62 -5.81 11.00
CA SER A 41 4.32 -6.48 10.90
C SER A 41 3.46 -6.16 12.12
N GLY A 42 2.17 -5.86 11.89
CA GLY A 42 1.24 -5.51 12.97
C GLY A 42 1.29 -4.06 13.46
N SER A 43 2.17 -3.19 12.93
CA SER A 43 2.26 -1.77 13.35
C SER A 43 1.05 -0.90 12.99
N GLY A 44 0.12 -1.40 12.15
CA GLY A 44 -1.10 -0.67 11.77
C GLY A 44 -1.12 -0.13 10.32
N LYS A 45 -0.11 -0.42 9.50
CA LYS A 45 0.03 0.05 8.11
C LYS A 45 -1.20 -0.21 7.24
N THR A 46 -1.62 -1.47 7.14
CA THR A 46 -2.82 -1.86 6.36
C THR A 46 -4.09 -1.21 6.94
N THR A 47 -4.17 -1.00 8.26
CA THR A 47 -5.29 -0.28 8.90
C THR A 47 -5.32 1.17 8.43
N LEU A 48 -4.16 1.84 8.39
CA LEU A 48 -4.05 3.21 7.91
C LEU A 48 -4.45 3.31 6.43
N LEU A 49 -4.00 2.36 5.60
CA LEU A 49 -4.39 2.28 4.19
C LEU A 49 -5.92 2.12 4.03
N ARG A 50 -6.56 1.28 4.87
CA ARG A 50 -8.01 1.08 4.87
C ARG A 50 -8.79 2.31 5.32
N LEU A 51 -8.25 3.13 6.23
CA LEU A 51 -8.83 4.41 6.62
C LEU A 51 -8.76 5.41 5.45
N ILE A 52 -7.63 5.49 4.75
CA ILE A 52 -7.47 6.33 3.55
C ILE A 52 -8.46 5.91 2.45
N ALA A 53 -8.62 4.60 2.22
CA ALA A 53 -9.56 4.07 1.23
C ALA A 53 -11.05 4.16 1.66
N GLY A 54 -11.34 4.68 2.86
CA GLY A 54 -12.69 4.76 3.40
C GLY A 54 -13.35 3.41 3.68
N VAL A 55 -12.56 2.31 3.78
CA VAL A 55 -13.06 0.98 4.18
C VAL A 55 -13.49 0.99 5.63
N MET A 56 -12.82 1.80 6.43
CA MET A 56 -13.12 2.03 7.84
C MET A 56 -13.11 3.52 8.12
N LYS A 57 -13.77 3.92 9.21
CA LYS A 57 -13.79 5.30 9.69
C LYS A 57 -12.89 5.44 10.91
N ALA A 58 -12.13 6.53 10.98
CA ALA A 58 -11.35 6.86 12.17
C ALA A 58 -12.29 7.07 13.37
N LYS A 59 -11.84 6.70 14.56
CA LYS A 59 -12.60 6.95 15.80
C LYS A 59 -12.36 8.35 16.32
N GLN A 60 -11.21 8.92 16.02
CA GLN A 60 -10.83 10.27 16.38
C GLN A 60 -9.94 10.85 15.28
N GLY A 61 -10.01 12.17 15.11
CA GLY A 61 -9.23 12.88 14.09
C GLY A 61 -9.84 12.76 12.68
N ASP A 62 -9.20 13.39 11.73
CA ASP A 62 -9.69 13.54 10.36
C ASP A 62 -8.74 12.85 9.35
N VAL A 63 -9.31 12.04 8.46
CA VAL A 63 -8.68 11.58 7.23
C VAL A 63 -9.31 12.36 6.08
N ARG A 64 -8.50 13.14 5.36
CA ARG A 64 -8.91 13.86 4.14
C ARG A 64 -8.24 13.26 2.93
N VAL A 65 -9.02 13.02 1.90
CA VAL A 65 -8.53 12.56 0.60
C VAL A 65 -9.19 13.42 -0.48
N ASP A 66 -8.37 14.06 -1.30
CA ASP A 66 -8.82 15.00 -2.34
C ASP A 66 -9.77 16.07 -1.77
N GLY A 67 -9.38 16.67 -0.62
CA GLY A 67 -10.15 17.67 0.10
C GLY A 67 -11.38 17.17 0.84
N ARG A 68 -11.79 15.92 0.66
CA ARG A 68 -13.00 15.32 1.26
C ARG A 68 -12.66 14.66 2.58
N VAL A 69 -13.40 14.99 3.64
CA VAL A 69 -13.29 14.28 4.93
C VAL A 69 -13.93 12.90 4.80
N VAL A 70 -13.11 11.85 4.82
CA VAL A 70 -13.56 10.47 4.59
C VAL A 70 -14.59 10.02 5.63
N ASN A 71 -14.42 10.47 6.88
CA ASN A 71 -15.35 10.12 7.97
C ASN A 71 -16.77 10.64 7.74
N ASP A 72 -16.92 11.77 7.04
CA ASP A 72 -18.22 12.44 6.82
C ASP A 72 -18.94 11.89 5.58
N LEU A 73 -18.25 11.11 4.75
CA LEU A 73 -18.84 10.56 3.55
C LEU A 73 -19.89 9.50 3.87
N ASN A 74 -21.03 9.61 3.18
CA ASN A 74 -22.02 8.53 3.11
C ASN A 74 -21.57 7.44 2.11
N ALA A 75 -22.35 6.38 1.96
CA ALA A 75 -22.01 5.27 1.07
C ALA A 75 -21.78 5.71 -0.39
N ALA A 76 -22.58 6.63 -0.91
CA ALA A 76 -22.42 7.17 -2.26
C ALA A 76 -21.13 8.00 -2.38
N GLY A 77 -20.81 8.83 -1.38
CA GLY A 77 -19.58 9.62 -1.34
C GLY A 77 -18.31 8.74 -1.30
N VAL A 78 -18.33 7.69 -0.47
CA VAL A 78 -17.24 6.69 -0.42
C VAL A 78 -17.10 5.96 -1.76
N TYR A 79 -18.22 5.57 -2.39
CA TYR A 79 -18.19 4.94 -3.71
C TYR A 79 -17.54 5.86 -4.76
N GLN A 80 -17.94 7.14 -4.82
CA GLN A 80 -17.35 8.10 -5.74
C GLN A 80 -15.86 8.35 -5.47
N LEU A 81 -15.46 8.39 -4.20
CA LEU A 81 -14.06 8.52 -3.84
C LEU A 81 -13.24 7.31 -4.32
N ARG A 82 -13.73 6.10 -4.08
CA ARG A 82 -13.03 4.86 -4.48
C ARG A 82 -12.92 4.67 -5.98
N ARG A 83 -13.85 5.19 -6.79
CA ARG A 83 -13.73 5.18 -8.25
C ARG A 83 -12.51 5.94 -8.76
N GLN A 84 -11.98 6.87 -7.96
CA GLN A 84 -10.78 7.65 -8.26
C GLN A 84 -9.50 7.03 -7.67
N MET A 85 -9.62 5.87 -7.02
CA MET A 85 -8.52 5.15 -6.40
C MET A 85 -8.31 3.80 -7.08
N GLY A 86 -7.04 3.42 -7.26
CA GLY A 86 -6.64 2.06 -7.56
C GLY A 86 -6.08 1.40 -6.30
N MET A 87 -6.39 0.13 -6.09
CA MET A 87 -5.83 -0.62 -4.96
C MET A 87 -5.26 -1.95 -5.42
N MET A 88 -4.00 -2.18 -5.08
CA MET A 88 -3.31 -3.44 -5.25
C MET A 88 -3.16 -4.13 -3.89
N PHE A 89 -3.80 -5.28 -3.75
CA PHE A 89 -3.77 -6.06 -2.52
C PHE A 89 -2.55 -6.99 -2.47
N GLN A 90 -2.11 -7.35 -1.28
CA GLN A 90 -0.93 -8.16 -1.00
C GLN A 90 -0.78 -9.43 -1.87
N PHE A 91 -1.85 -10.16 -2.16
CA PHE A 91 -1.83 -11.35 -3.01
C PHE A 91 -2.51 -11.14 -4.37
N GLY A 92 -2.61 -9.87 -4.81
CA GLY A 92 -3.27 -9.51 -6.07
C GLY A 92 -4.79 -9.58 -6.01
N ALA A 93 -5.38 -10.50 -5.26
CA ALA A 93 -6.83 -10.72 -5.10
C ALA A 93 -7.57 -10.75 -6.45
N LEU A 94 -7.04 -11.50 -7.42
CA LEU A 94 -7.69 -11.71 -8.71
C LEU A 94 -8.97 -12.54 -8.54
N PHE A 95 -9.97 -12.25 -9.35
CA PHE A 95 -11.13 -13.12 -9.50
C PHE A 95 -10.68 -14.42 -10.17
N THR A 96 -10.77 -15.53 -9.48
CA THR A 96 -10.20 -16.82 -9.90
C THR A 96 -10.96 -17.50 -11.04
N ASP A 97 -12.19 -17.10 -11.23
CA ASP A 97 -13.14 -17.57 -12.26
C ASP A 97 -13.21 -16.66 -13.49
N LEU A 98 -12.42 -15.57 -13.51
CA LEU A 98 -12.32 -14.66 -14.63
C LEU A 98 -10.93 -14.73 -15.28
N SER A 99 -10.90 -14.60 -16.62
CA SER A 99 -9.64 -14.51 -17.37
C SER A 99 -8.82 -13.27 -16.93
N VAL A 100 -7.56 -13.20 -17.33
CA VAL A 100 -6.71 -12.00 -17.18
C VAL A 100 -7.39 -10.78 -17.80
N PHE A 101 -7.95 -10.94 -19.01
CA PHE A 101 -8.70 -9.88 -19.68
C PHE A 101 -9.89 -9.41 -18.83
N ASP A 102 -10.72 -10.32 -18.37
CA ASP A 102 -11.94 -10.00 -17.64
C ASP A 102 -11.65 -9.44 -16.24
N ASN A 103 -10.56 -9.86 -15.59
CA ASN A 103 -10.08 -9.23 -14.36
C ASN A 103 -9.81 -7.73 -14.53
N VAL A 104 -9.21 -7.32 -15.64
CA VAL A 104 -8.94 -5.90 -15.93
C VAL A 104 -10.19 -5.19 -16.45
N ALA A 105 -10.98 -5.83 -17.33
CA ALA A 105 -12.20 -5.29 -17.88
C ALA A 105 -13.29 -5.03 -16.83
N PHE A 106 -13.29 -5.79 -15.74
CA PHE A 106 -14.33 -5.76 -14.72
C PHE A 106 -14.62 -4.34 -14.23
N GLN A 107 -13.59 -3.57 -13.88
CA GLN A 107 -13.74 -2.21 -13.39
C GLN A 107 -14.35 -1.27 -14.44
N MET A 108 -13.99 -1.44 -15.71
CA MET A 108 -14.50 -0.63 -16.80
C MET A 108 -16.00 -0.93 -17.06
N ARG A 109 -16.39 -2.21 -17.05
CA ARG A 109 -17.79 -2.64 -17.21
C ARG A 109 -18.69 -2.14 -16.10
N GLU A 110 -18.21 -2.21 -14.84
CA GLU A 110 -18.99 -1.81 -13.67
C GLU A 110 -19.11 -0.28 -13.49
N HIS A 111 -18.15 0.49 -13.99
CA HIS A 111 -18.03 1.90 -13.63
C HIS A 111 -18.08 2.87 -14.82
N THR A 112 -18.21 2.36 -16.04
CA THR A 112 -18.27 3.22 -17.24
C THR A 112 -19.34 2.72 -18.23
N ASP A 113 -19.78 3.58 -19.14
CA ASP A 113 -20.69 3.26 -20.24
C ASP A 113 -19.92 3.00 -21.55
N LEU A 114 -18.67 2.54 -21.47
CA LEU A 114 -17.84 2.25 -22.64
C LEU A 114 -18.36 1.01 -23.39
N SER A 115 -18.28 1.04 -24.72
CA SER A 115 -18.59 -0.14 -25.53
C SER A 115 -17.55 -1.25 -25.29
N GLU A 116 -17.94 -2.53 -25.48
CA GLU A 116 -17.01 -3.66 -25.34
C GLU A 116 -15.79 -3.56 -26.28
N ALA A 117 -15.93 -2.92 -27.45
CA ALA A 117 -14.81 -2.67 -28.33
C ALA A 117 -13.80 -1.70 -27.71
N MET A 118 -14.27 -0.61 -27.08
CA MET A 118 -13.40 0.34 -26.37
C MET A 118 -12.78 -0.29 -25.13
N ILE A 119 -13.55 -1.06 -24.36
CA ILE A 119 -13.05 -1.79 -23.18
C ILE A 119 -11.94 -2.75 -23.61
N ARG A 120 -12.13 -3.51 -24.72
CA ARG A 120 -11.11 -4.41 -25.26
C ARG A 120 -9.79 -3.69 -25.52
N ASP A 121 -9.85 -2.55 -26.22
CA ASP A 121 -8.63 -1.83 -26.59
C ASP A 121 -7.94 -1.23 -25.36
N LEU A 122 -8.69 -0.66 -24.41
CA LEU A 122 -8.16 -0.15 -23.14
C LEU A 122 -7.54 -1.27 -22.29
N VAL A 123 -8.19 -2.43 -22.16
CA VAL A 123 -7.64 -3.58 -21.43
C VAL A 123 -6.31 -4.03 -22.03
N LEU A 124 -6.25 -4.15 -23.37
CA LEU A 124 -5.00 -4.54 -24.05
C LEU A 124 -3.88 -3.50 -23.82
N MET A 125 -4.22 -2.20 -23.76
CA MET A 125 -3.26 -1.14 -23.40
C MET A 125 -2.77 -1.28 -21.97
N LYS A 126 -3.67 -1.50 -20.99
CA LYS A 126 -3.29 -1.70 -19.58
C LYS A 126 -2.43 -2.96 -19.39
N LEU A 127 -2.78 -4.05 -20.06
CA LEU A 127 -1.98 -5.28 -20.05
C LEU A 127 -0.63 -5.09 -20.76
N HIS A 128 -0.57 -4.26 -21.80
CA HIS A 128 0.69 -3.92 -22.45
C HIS A 128 1.62 -3.13 -21.51
N ALA A 129 1.08 -2.16 -20.77
CA ALA A 129 1.82 -1.36 -19.81
C ALA A 129 2.49 -2.21 -18.71
N VAL A 130 1.91 -3.37 -18.34
CA VAL A 130 2.50 -4.31 -17.38
C VAL A 130 3.20 -5.50 -18.04
N GLY A 131 3.37 -5.48 -19.37
CA GLY A 131 4.08 -6.51 -20.13
C GLY A 131 3.33 -7.85 -20.26
N LEU A 132 1.99 -7.85 -20.14
CA LEU A 132 1.18 -9.07 -20.14
C LEU A 132 0.08 -9.11 -21.23
N ARG A 133 0.21 -8.28 -22.29
CA ARG A 133 -0.78 -8.27 -23.37
C ARG A 133 -1.01 -9.64 -24.00
N GLY A 134 0.06 -10.44 -24.16
CA GLY A 134 -0.01 -11.81 -24.73
C GLY A 134 -0.68 -12.84 -23.82
N ALA A 135 -0.85 -12.53 -22.52
CA ALA A 135 -1.43 -13.43 -21.52
C ALA A 135 -2.92 -13.16 -21.26
N HIS A 136 -3.58 -12.33 -22.07
CA HIS A 136 -4.94 -11.82 -21.79
C HIS A 136 -6.01 -12.92 -21.68
N GLN A 137 -5.81 -14.09 -22.32
CA GLN A 137 -6.75 -15.21 -22.30
C GLN A 137 -6.49 -16.21 -21.16
N LEU A 138 -5.34 -16.11 -20.48
CA LEU A 138 -4.99 -17.02 -19.39
C LEU A 138 -5.91 -16.83 -18.19
N MET A 139 -6.08 -17.92 -17.42
CA MET A 139 -6.75 -17.90 -16.13
C MET A 139 -5.74 -17.61 -15.02
N PRO A 140 -6.15 -17.05 -13.87
CA PRO A 140 -5.27 -16.81 -12.73
C PRO A 140 -4.47 -18.02 -12.27
N SER A 141 -5.01 -19.22 -12.39
CA SER A 141 -4.34 -20.49 -12.05
C SER A 141 -3.14 -20.82 -12.95
N GLU A 142 -3.05 -20.21 -14.12
CA GLU A 142 -1.98 -20.40 -15.09
C GLU A 142 -0.85 -19.36 -14.95
N LEU A 143 -1.00 -18.43 -14.00
CA LEU A 143 -0.04 -17.33 -13.81
C LEU A 143 1.01 -17.65 -12.73
N SER A 144 2.25 -17.20 -12.97
CA SER A 144 3.23 -17.10 -11.89
C SER A 144 2.83 -16.01 -10.88
N GLY A 145 3.43 -16.03 -9.67
CA GLY A 145 3.18 -15.01 -8.66
C GLY A 145 3.46 -13.58 -9.17
N GLY A 146 4.58 -13.39 -9.89
CA GLY A 146 4.91 -12.10 -10.49
C GLY A 146 3.94 -11.69 -11.61
N MET A 147 3.44 -12.63 -12.41
CA MET A 147 2.40 -12.34 -13.41
C MET A 147 1.10 -11.94 -12.73
N SER A 148 0.66 -12.66 -11.71
CA SER A 148 -0.56 -12.34 -10.96
C SER A 148 -0.52 -10.93 -10.36
N ARG A 149 0.65 -10.51 -9.83
CA ARG A 149 0.86 -9.14 -9.32
C ARG A 149 0.73 -8.10 -10.43
N ARG A 150 1.30 -8.37 -11.61
CA ARG A 150 1.21 -7.45 -12.75
C ARG A 150 -0.22 -7.35 -13.30
N VAL A 151 -0.99 -8.44 -13.33
CA VAL A 151 -2.42 -8.39 -13.67
C VAL A 151 -3.21 -7.58 -12.65
N ALA A 152 -2.95 -7.77 -11.34
CA ALA A 152 -3.57 -6.99 -10.28
C ALA A 152 -3.26 -5.48 -10.41
N LEU A 153 -2.04 -5.15 -10.82
CA LEU A 153 -1.64 -3.78 -11.11
C LEU A 153 -2.38 -3.21 -12.32
N ALA A 154 -2.46 -3.97 -13.43
CA ALA A 154 -3.24 -3.57 -14.62
C ALA A 154 -4.73 -3.31 -14.27
N ARG A 155 -5.33 -4.17 -13.41
CA ARG A 155 -6.69 -3.99 -12.91
C ARG A 155 -6.80 -2.73 -12.03
N ALA A 156 -5.83 -2.47 -11.16
CA ALA A 156 -5.87 -1.32 -10.27
C ALA A 156 -5.79 0.03 -11.04
N ILE A 157 -5.09 0.05 -12.19
CA ILE A 157 -4.99 1.24 -13.04
C ILE A 157 -6.06 1.31 -14.15
N ALA A 158 -7.03 0.41 -14.16
CA ALA A 158 -8.01 0.28 -15.24
C ALA A 158 -8.81 1.57 -15.50
N LEU A 159 -9.10 2.35 -14.46
CA LEU A 159 -9.87 3.59 -14.50
C LEU A 159 -9.01 4.86 -14.41
N ASP A 160 -7.71 4.79 -14.68
CA ASP A 160 -6.76 5.92 -14.55
C ASP A 160 -6.91 6.67 -13.21
N PRO A 161 -6.67 6.00 -12.08
CA PRO A 161 -6.91 6.56 -10.76
C PRO A 161 -5.94 7.72 -10.45
N MET A 162 -6.41 8.72 -9.71
CA MET A 162 -5.56 9.80 -9.19
C MET A 162 -4.71 9.38 -7.98
N LEU A 163 -5.10 8.30 -7.30
CA LEU A 163 -4.45 7.78 -6.11
C LEU A 163 -4.32 6.26 -6.21
N MET A 164 -3.10 5.78 -6.15
CA MET A 164 -2.77 4.35 -6.09
C MET A 164 -2.39 3.94 -4.68
N LEU A 165 -3.01 2.88 -4.19
CA LEU A 165 -2.74 2.29 -2.88
C LEU A 165 -2.18 0.88 -3.07
N TYR A 166 -0.99 0.63 -2.54
CA TYR A 166 -0.30 -0.66 -2.62
C TYR A 166 -0.15 -1.27 -1.22
N ASP A 167 -0.74 -2.43 -1.01
CA ASP A 167 -0.61 -3.18 0.25
C ASP A 167 0.37 -4.33 0.04
N GLU A 168 1.60 -4.18 0.54
CA GLU A 168 2.71 -5.14 0.46
C GLU A 168 2.98 -5.65 -0.98
N PRO A 169 3.32 -4.76 -1.93
CA PRO A 169 3.41 -5.14 -3.34
C PRO A 169 4.59 -6.05 -3.67
N PHE A 170 5.64 -6.08 -2.84
CA PHE A 170 6.89 -6.82 -3.07
C PHE A 170 6.89 -8.20 -2.41
N THR A 171 6.11 -8.38 -1.35
CA THR A 171 6.13 -9.57 -0.49
C THR A 171 5.92 -10.87 -1.26
N GLY A 172 6.84 -11.83 -1.07
CA GLY A 172 6.76 -13.17 -1.63
C GLY A 172 7.10 -13.27 -3.13
N LEU A 173 7.72 -12.25 -3.69
CA LEU A 173 8.25 -12.26 -5.04
C LEU A 173 9.74 -12.63 -5.06
N ASP A 174 10.20 -13.21 -6.15
CA ASP A 174 11.63 -13.36 -6.44
C ASP A 174 12.26 -11.99 -6.78
N PRO A 175 13.60 -11.83 -6.69
CA PRO A 175 14.26 -10.55 -6.93
C PRO A 175 13.99 -9.93 -8.31
N ILE A 176 13.81 -10.75 -9.35
CA ILE A 176 13.51 -10.26 -10.70
C ILE A 176 12.10 -9.68 -10.74
N ALA A 177 11.14 -10.42 -10.22
CA ALA A 177 9.75 -9.97 -10.15
C ALA A 177 9.58 -8.73 -9.27
N MET A 178 10.32 -8.63 -8.15
CA MET A 178 10.36 -7.41 -7.30
C MET A 178 10.86 -6.21 -8.09
N GLY A 179 11.99 -6.33 -8.79
CA GLY A 179 12.53 -5.26 -9.62
C GLY A 179 11.55 -4.81 -10.71
N VAL A 180 10.83 -5.74 -11.34
CA VAL A 180 9.79 -5.41 -12.33
C VAL A 180 8.64 -4.62 -11.69
N ILE A 181 8.10 -5.07 -10.55
CA ILE A 181 6.99 -4.35 -9.87
C ILE A 181 7.46 -2.96 -9.42
N ARG A 182 8.66 -2.84 -8.87
CA ARG A 182 9.26 -1.57 -8.47
C ARG A 182 9.30 -0.56 -9.61
N ASN A 183 9.83 -0.97 -10.76
CA ASN A 183 9.91 -0.11 -11.94
C ASN A 183 8.51 0.25 -12.47
N LEU A 184 7.58 -0.71 -12.53
CA LEU A 184 6.21 -0.45 -12.96
C LEU A 184 5.48 0.55 -12.07
N ILE A 185 5.67 0.51 -10.73
CA ILE A 185 5.09 1.48 -9.82
C ILE A 185 5.54 2.90 -10.20
N LYS A 186 6.84 3.09 -10.45
CA LYS A 186 7.40 4.40 -10.83
C LYS A 186 6.91 4.85 -12.22
N GLU A 187 7.04 3.99 -13.22
CA GLU A 187 6.63 4.30 -14.59
C GLU A 187 5.13 4.63 -14.69
N LEU A 188 4.28 3.89 -13.99
CA LEU A 188 2.85 4.14 -13.98
C LEU A 188 2.49 5.40 -13.19
N ASN A 189 3.19 5.69 -12.08
CA ASN A 189 3.01 6.94 -11.35
C ASN A 189 3.29 8.14 -12.26
N ASP A 190 4.41 8.11 -12.96
CA ASP A 190 4.83 9.18 -13.89
C ASP A 190 3.85 9.29 -15.08
N ALA A 191 3.47 8.16 -15.69
CA ALA A 191 2.58 8.14 -16.85
C ALA A 191 1.14 8.59 -16.55
N LEU A 192 0.62 8.28 -15.37
CA LEU A 192 -0.73 8.65 -14.95
C LEU A 192 -0.79 10.01 -14.24
N GLY A 193 0.35 10.55 -13.80
CA GLY A 193 0.39 11.69 -12.89
C GLY A 193 -0.33 11.41 -11.57
N ALA A 194 -0.41 10.13 -11.19
CA ALA A 194 -1.09 9.68 -9.98
C ALA A 194 -0.22 9.91 -8.75
N THR A 195 -0.82 9.86 -7.57
CA THR A 195 -0.09 9.75 -6.31
C THR A 195 -0.06 8.29 -5.90
N SER A 196 1.06 7.81 -5.40
CA SER A 196 1.22 6.41 -4.98
C SER A 196 1.53 6.31 -3.49
N VAL A 197 0.79 5.47 -2.77
CA VAL A 197 1.04 5.13 -1.36
C VAL A 197 1.36 3.65 -1.26
N ILE A 198 2.57 3.33 -0.84
CA ILE A 198 3.08 1.97 -0.69
C ILE A 198 3.15 1.62 0.79
N VAL A 199 2.41 0.63 1.21
CA VAL A 199 2.55 0.04 2.55
C VAL A 199 3.43 -1.19 2.42
N THR A 200 4.56 -1.22 3.14
CA THR A 200 5.49 -2.35 3.04
C THR A 200 6.40 -2.47 4.27
N HIS A 201 6.98 -3.67 4.44
CA HIS A 201 8.12 -3.94 5.32
C HIS A 201 9.41 -4.23 4.52
N ASP A 202 9.33 -4.28 3.19
CA ASP A 202 10.48 -4.46 2.28
C ASP A 202 11.16 -3.10 2.08
N VAL A 203 12.21 -2.86 2.87
CA VAL A 203 12.83 -1.53 3.00
C VAL A 203 13.60 -1.14 1.75
N GLU A 204 14.50 -2.01 1.27
CA GLU A 204 15.41 -1.68 0.16
C GLU A 204 14.64 -1.36 -1.11
N GLU A 205 13.68 -2.21 -1.47
CA GLU A 205 12.86 -2.04 -2.68
C GLU A 205 12.05 -0.75 -2.64
N ALA A 206 11.50 -0.42 -1.48
CA ALA A 206 10.70 0.78 -1.34
C ALA A 206 11.55 2.06 -1.39
N LEU A 207 12.71 2.09 -0.69
CA LEU A 207 13.59 3.26 -0.66
C LEU A 207 14.17 3.64 -2.03
N GLU A 208 14.11 2.74 -3.02
CA GLU A 208 14.58 3.02 -4.37
C GLU A 208 13.55 3.74 -5.27
N VAL A 209 12.26 3.72 -4.89
CA VAL A 209 11.19 4.26 -5.76
C VAL A 209 10.40 5.39 -5.13
N VAL A 210 10.54 5.61 -3.82
CA VAL A 210 9.73 6.62 -3.11
C VAL A 210 10.43 7.96 -3.00
N ASP A 211 9.63 9.01 -2.98
CA ASP A 211 10.10 10.38 -2.71
C ASP A 211 10.16 10.66 -1.20
N TYR A 212 9.34 9.97 -0.42
CA TYR A 212 9.19 10.20 1.01
C TYR A 212 8.74 8.96 1.77
N VAL A 213 9.13 8.86 3.02
CA VAL A 213 8.85 7.73 3.91
C VAL A 213 8.20 8.20 5.20
N TYR A 214 7.20 7.47 5.65
CA TYR A 214 6.65 7.51 6.99
C TYR A 214 6.92 6.18 7.68
N TYR A 215 7.58 6.20 8.84
CA TYR A 215 7.87 4.99 9.61
C TYR A 215 6.88 4.87 10.78
N LEU A 216 6.13 3.78 10.75
CA LEU A 216 5.07 3.47 11.73
C LEU A 216 5.51 2.34 12.66
N ALA A 217 5.56 2.59 13.96
CA ALA A 217 5.81 1.58 14.97
C ALA A 217 4.83 1.73 16.14
N ASP A 218 4.36 0.63 16.68
CA ASP A 218 3.40 0.58 17.80
C ASP A 218 2.19 1.54 17.66
N GLY A 219 1.69 1.63 16.42
CA GLY A 219 0.54 2.48 16.10
C GLY A 219 0.83 3.98 16.13
N LYS A 220 2.09 4.40 16.13
CA LYS A 220 2.51 5.80 16.12
C LYS A 220 3.46 6.09 14.97
N MET A 221 3.43 7.32 14.49
CA MET A 221 4.44 7.82 13.55
C MET A 221 5.72 8.14 14.33
N VAL A 222 6.77 7.36 14.08
CA VAL A 222 8.04 7.46 14.83
C VAL A 222 9.06 8.31 14.10
N ALA A 223 9.12 8.16 12.77
CA ALA A 223 10.04 8.93 11.94
C ALA A 223 9.41 9.16 10.57
N HIS A 224 9.89 10.18 9.87
CA HIS A 224 9.55 10.44 8.48
C HIS A 224 10.66 11.26 7.83
N GLY A 225 10.80 11.16 6.52
CA GLY A 225 11.83 11.89 5.77
C GLY A 225 11.99 11.34 4.35
N THR A 226 12.94 11.88 3.64
CA THR A 226 13.41 11.36 2.35
C THR A 226 14.07 9.98 2.54
N PRO A 227 14.21 9.16 1.48
CA PRO A 227 14.97 7.90 1.54
C PRO A 227 16.35 8.06 2.16
N ASP A 228 17.08 9.13 1.81
CA ASP A 228 18.43 9.39 2.33
C ASP A 228 18.42 9.74 3.83
N GLU A 229 17.46 10.52 4.30
CA GLU A 229 17.30 10.84 5.72
C GLU A 229 16.99 9.58 6.54
N ILE A 230 16.17 8.67 5.98
CA ILE A 230 15.82 7.40 6.63
C ILE A 230 17.05 6.46 6.67
N ARG A 231 17.82 6.35 5.58
CA ARG A 231 19.06 5.54 5.55
C ARG A 231 20.12 6.04 6.53
N HIS A 232 20.20 7.34 6.75
CA HIS A 232 21.19 7.96 7.66
C HIS A 232 20.62 8.28 9.05
N SER A 233 19.42 7.76 9.37
CA SER A 233 18.81 7.99 10.68
C SER A 233 19.68 7.45 11.81
N THR A 234 19.80 8.22 12.87
CA THR A 234 20.48 7.81 14.13
C THR A 234 19.51 7.24 15.16
N ASP A 235 18.21 7.28 14.88
CA ASP A 235 17.19 6.68 15.76
C ASP A 235 17.37 5.16 15.82
N PRO A 236 17.57 4.55 17.00
CA PRO A 236 17.86 3.12 17.14
C PRO A 236 16.75 2.23 16.56
N LEU A 237 15.49 2.65 16.66
CA LEU A 237 14.35 1.89 16.14
C LEU A 237 14.30 1.88 14.62
N VAL A 238 14.56 3.06 14.01
CA VAL A 238 14.66 3.19 12.55
C VAL A 238 15.84 2.39 12.03
N ARG A 239 17.01 2.48 12.67
CA ARG A 239 18.21 1.72 12.30
C ARG A 239 17.98 0.22 12.35
N GLN A 240 17.43 -0.28 13.47
CA GLN A 240 17.12 -1.69 13.61
C GLN A 240 16.21 -2.20 12.51
N PHE A 241 15.20 -1.40 12.12
CA PHE A 241 14.28 -1.77 11.06
C PHE A 241 14.93 -1.71 9.66
N VAL A 242 15.68 -0.65 9.37
CA VAL A 242 16.29 -0.43 8.05
C VAL A 242 17.41 -1.41 7.75
N PHE A 243 18.24 -1.73 8.76
CA PHE A 243 19.42 -2.57 8.58
C PHE A 243 19.25 -4.00 9.11
N GLY A 244 18.09 -4.32 9.72
CA GLY A 244 17.86 -5.63 10.32
C GLY A 244 18.81 -5.91 11.50
N GLU A 245 19.19 -4.86 12.27
CA GLU A 245 20.13 -5.03 13.39
C GLU A 245 19.53 -5.97 14.44
N PHE A 246 20.34 -6.95 14.91
CA PHE A 246 19.90 -7.95 15.89
C PHE A 246 19.56 -7.29 17.24
N ASP A 247 20.41 -6.37 17.68
CA ASP A 247 20.23 -5.63 18.92
C ASP A 247 19.51 -4.30 18.65
N GLY A 248 18.48 -3.98 19.44
CA GLY A 248 17.75 -2.75 19.30
C GLY A 248 16.48 -2.68 20.16
N PRO A 249 15.68 -1.62 20.03
CA PRO A 249 14.46 -1.44 20.81
C PRO A 249 13.41 -2.55 20.64
N VAL A 250 13.37 -3.20 19.47
CA VAL A 250 12.50 -4.35 19.23
C VAL A 250 13.24 -5.60 19.68
N ALA A 251 12.85 -6.11 20.87
CA ALA A 251 13.45 -7.33 21.42
C ALA A 251 13.03 -8.56 20.61
N TYR A 252 14.00 -9.42 20.26
CA TYR A 252 13.69 -10.70 19.62
C TYR A 252 13.13 -11.72 20.60
N GLN A 253 13.44 -11.58 21.90
CA GLN A 253 12.96 -12.49 22.95
C GLN A 253 11.57 -12.04 23.44
N TYR A 254 10.66 -12.99 23.50
CA TYR A 254 9.39 -12.76 24.19
C TYR A 254 9.65 -12.59 25.69
N PRO A 255 9.01 -11.62 26.36
CA PRO A 255 9.21 -11.41 27.81
C PRO A 255 8.98 -12.69 28.60
N SER A 256 10.01 -13.10 29.33
CA SER A 256 10.00 -14.28 30.18
C SER A 256 10.80 -14.02 31.47
N ARG A 257 10.66 -14.92 32.46
CA ARG A 257 11.57 -14.96 33.61
C ARG A 257 12.98 -15.29 33.14
N LYS A 258 13.98 -15.06 33.99
CA LYS A 258 15.34 -15.51 33.70
C LYS A 258 15.35 -17.02 33.55
N LEU A 259 16.04 -17.52 32.54
CA LEU A 259 16.12 -18.96 32.27
C LEU A 259 16.59 -19.77 33.50
N ALA A 260 17.56 -19.22 34.27
CA ALA A 260 18.02 -19.84 35.51
C ALA A 260 16.90 -20.04 36.53
N ASP A 261 15.94 -19.10 36.63
CA ASP A 261 14.81 -19.19 37.55
C ASP A 261 13.83 -20.28 37.10
N ASP A 262 13.57 -20.34 35.78
CA ASP A 262 12.66 -21.34 35.18
C ASP A 262 13.29 -22.77 35.25
N MET A 263 14.58 -22.86 35.09
CA MET A 263 15.33 -24.15 35.17
C MET A 263 15.67 -24.55 36.61
N ARG A 264 15.31 -23.76 37.64
CA ARG A 264 15.65 -23.99 39.06
C ARG A 264 17.15 -24.20 39.30
N LEU A 265 18.01 -23.53 38.52
CA LEU A 265 19.45 -23.61 38.61
C LEU A 265 20.06 -22.61 39.62
N GLY A 266 19.23 -21.87 40.35
CA GLY A 266 19.61 -20.94 41.40
C GLY A 266 19.23 -21.50 42.75
N GLY A 267 20.07 -22.35 43.29
CA GLY A 267 20.05 -22.81 44.68
C GLY A 267 21.13 -22.13 45.45
#